data_93db0b6b7958d57b733d4e41f50b2f52
#
_entry.id   93db0b6b7958d57b733d4e41f50b2f52
#
_cell.length_a   1.000
_cell.length_b   1.000
_cell.length_c   1.000
_cell.angle_alpha   90.00
_cell.angle_beta   90.00
_cell.angle_gamma   90.00
#
_symmetry.space_group_name_H-M   'P 1'
#
loop_
_entity.id
_entity.type
_entity.pdbx_description
1 polymer ?
#
loop_
_entity_poly.entity_id
_entity_poly.type
_entity_poly.pdbx_seq_one_letter_code
_entity_poly.pdbx_strand_id
1 'polypeptide(L)'
;KNDNNTLPLNPDDINSLLVTGPMSKRVDHSISRYGPTQIDVISAFEGIQTAAEGNFTVEYAEGSPVIGETWPNSELIQPEAPSQEARKMIDEAVEKAQGKDAVLAFLGETEKMVGESRSRTGLDLPYVQRQLIKELHQTGTPVILVLLNGRPLTINWADANLPAIVEA
;
A
#
# COMPACT_ATOMS: atom_id res chain seq x y z
N LYS A 1 -5.05 9.89 9.88
CA LYS A 1 -6.27 10.55 9.44
C LYS A 1 -7.44 9.56 9.47
N ASN A 2 -8.61 10.02 9.87
CA ASN A 2 -9.81 9.19 9.91
C ASN A 2 -11.06 10.08 9.77
N ASP A 3 -11.43 10.39 8.54
CA ASP A 3 -12.57 11.23 8.25
C ASP A 3 -13.87 10.44 8.37
N ASN A 4 -14.91 11.09 8.90
CA ASN A 4 -16.25 10.51 9.05
C ASN A 4 -16.30 9.16 9.79
N ASN A 5 -15.33 8.89 10.66
CA ASN A 5 -15.20 7.62 11.38
C ASN A 5 -15.12 6.40 10.43
N THR A 6 -14.40 6.53 9.32
CA THR A 6 -14.18 5.42 8.37
C THR A 6 -13.54 4.20 9.06
N LEU A 7 -12.70 4.43 10.07
CA LEU A 7 -12.11 3.40 10.92
C LEU A 7 -12.63 3.51 12.36
N PRO A 8 -12.75 2.37 13.08
CA PRO A 8 -12.49 1.01 12.61
C PRO A 8 -13.55 0.53 11.61
N LEU A 9 -13.14 -0.33 10.66
CA LEU A 9 -14.11 -1.07 9.84
C LEU A 9 -14.86 -2.05 10.76
N ASN A 10 -16.18 -2.02 10.69
CA ASN A 10 -16.99 -2.97 11.44
C ASN A 10 -17.20 -4.24 10.60
N PRO A 11 -16.76 -5.43 11.04
CA PRO A 11 -16.92 -6.67 10.30
C PRO A 11 -18.37 -7.02 9.95
N ASP A 12 -19.33 -6.53 10.74
CA ASP A 12 -20.76 -6.79 10.50
C ASP A 12 -21.33 -5.93 9.35
N ASP A 13 -20.64 -4.83 8.98
CA ASP A 13 -21.10 -3.87 7.99
C ASP A 13 -20.39 -4.04 6.63
N ILE A 14 -19.40 -4.92 6.54
CA ILE A 14 -18.62 -5.17 5.32
C ILE A 14 -18.82 -6.60 4.82
N ASN A 15 -18.89 -6.79 3.51
CA ASN A 15 -19.03 -8.08 2.85
C ASN A 15 -17.77 -8.47 2.07
N SER A 16 -17.04 -7.46 1.57
CA SER A 16 -15.89 -7.67 0.70
C SER A 16 -14.84 -6.57 0.80
N LEU A 17 -13.59 -6.97 0.91
CA LEU A 17 -12.43 -6.07 0.87
C LEU A 17 -11.48 -6.44 -0.26
N LEU A 18 -10.82 -5.42 -0.82
CA LEU A 18 -9.59 -5.61 -1.56
C LEU A 18 -8.40 -5.24 -0.67
N VAL A 19 -7.44 -6.13 -0.56
CA VAL A 19 -6.11 -5.83 0.00
C VAL A 19 -5.14 -5.69 -1.17
N THR A 20 -4.46 -4.56 -1.24
CA THR A 20 -3.53 -4.25 -2.33
C THR A 20 -2.28 -3.53 -1.82
N GLY A 21 -1.32 -3.35 -2.72
CA GLY A 21 -0.06 -2.70 -2.42
C GLY A 21 1.08 -3.69 -2.18
N PRO A 22 2.30 -3.33 -2.62
CA PRO A 22 3.46 -4.22 -2.57
C PRO A 22 3.92 -4.57 -1.16
N MET A 23 3.43 -3.85 -0.14
CA MET A 23 3.80 -4.07 1.26
C MET A 23 2.87 -5.04 1.98
N SER A 24 1.71 -5.37 1.41
CA SER A 24 0.65 -6.13 2.10
C SER A 24 1.02 -7.57 2.47
N LYS A 25 1.85 -8.24 1.66
CA LYS A 25 2.33 -9.61 1.90
C LYS A 25 3.79 -9.69 2.36
N ARG A 26 4.45 -8.55 2.48
CA ARG A 26 5.86 -8.53 2.91
C ARG A 26 5.95 -8.52 4.42
N VAL A 27 6.95 -9.20 4.94
CA VAL A 27 7.26 -9.28 6.37
C VAL A 27 8.65 -8.73 6.72
N ASP A 28 9.52 -8.62 5.72
CA ASP A 28 10.91 -8.16 5.86
C ASP A 28 11.03 -6.74 6.44
N HIS A 29 10.09 -5.85 6.11
CA HIS A 29 10.03 -4.50 6.68
C HIS A 29 9.77 -4.48 8.19
N SER A 30 9.03 -5.46 8.72
CA SER A 30 8.75 -5.57 10.16
C SER A 30 9.97 -6.01 10.97
N ILE A 31 10.90 -6.73 10.31
CA ILE A 31 12.10 -7.25 10.95
C ILE A 31 13.22 -6.21 10.91
N SER A 32 13.24 -5.35 9.90
CA SER A 32 14.29 -4.35 9.63
C SER A 32 15.69 -4.94 9.43
N ARG A 33 16.67 -4.09 9.13
CA ARG A 33 18.08 -4.50 8.99
C ARG A 33 18.75 -4.84 10.32
N TYR A 34 18.16 -4.45 11.43
CA TYR A 34 18.69 -4.52 12.77
C TYR A 34 17.89 -5.43 13.70
N GLY A 35 16.78 -5.94 13.20
CA GLY A 35 15.89 -6.81 13.97
C GLY A 35 16.36 -8.28 14.00
N PRO A 36 15.77 -9.09 14.87
CA PRO A 36 16.06 -10.51 14.95
C PRO A 36 15.62 -11.22 13.67
N THR A 37 16.45 -12.14 13.17
CA THR A 37 16.23 -12.86 11.92
C THR A 37 15.46 -14.17 12.07
N GLN A 38 15.09 -14.55 13.29
CA GLN A 38 14.43 -15.83 13.60
C GLN A 38 13.14 -15.62 14.37
N ILE A 39 12.23 -14.85 13.78
CA ILE A 39 10.87 -14.65 14.30
C ILE A 39 9.87 -14.92 13.17
N ASP A 40 8.77 -15.58 13.51
CA ASP A 40 7.63 -15.69 12.62
C ASP A 40 6.86 -14.38 12.65
N VAL A 41 6.72 -13.73 11.49
CA VAL A 41 5.97 -12.50 11.31
C VAL A 41 4.79 -12.78 10.39
N ILE A 42 3.61 -12.42 10.83
CA ILE A 42 2.39 -12.51 10.04
C ILE A 42 2.31 -11.25 9.16
N SER A 43 2.10 -11.42 7.86
CA SER A 43 1.89 -10.31 6.95
C SER A 43 0.53 -9.64 7.21
N ALA A 44 0.39 -8.37 6.79
CA ALA A 44 -0.88 -7.67 6.89
C ALA A 44 -2.02 -8.43 6.17
N PHE A 45 -1.72 -9.00 5.00
CA PHE A 45 -2.70 -9.78 4.25
C PHE A 45 -3.16 -11.03 5.02
N GLU A 46 -2.25 -11.81 5.59
CA GLU A 46 -2.59 -13.00 6.41
C GLU A 46 -3.40 -12.62 7.65
N GLY A 47 -3.00 -11.54 8.34
CA GLY A 47 -3.75 -11.04 9.51
C GLY A 47 -5.18 -10.64 9.16
N ILE A 48 -5.37 -9.95 8.02
CA ILE A 48 -6.71 -9.56 7.54
C ILE A 48 -7.51 -10.78 7.10
N GLN A 49 -6.90 -11.76 6.42
CA GLN A 49 -7.59 -13.00 6.05
C GLN A 49 -8.09 -13.76 7.29
N THR A 50 -7.26 -13.84 8.32
CA THR A 50 -7.66 -14.49 9.59
C THR A 50 -8.81 -13.73 10.25
N ALA A 51 -8.76 -12.41 10.28
CA ALA A 51 -9.85 -11.59 10.84
C ALA A 51 -11.16 -11.68 10.04
N ALA A 52 -11.06 -11.99 8.74
CA ALA A 52 -12.20 -12.10 7.84
C ALA A 52 -12.95 -13.43 7.96
N GLU A 53 -12.34 -14.47 8.56
CA GLU A 53 -12.90 -15.82 8.60
C GLU A 53 -14.34 -15.83 9.09
N GLY A 54 -15.26 -16.24 8.18
CA GLY A 54 -16.69 -16.34 8.46
C GLY A 54 -17.48 -15.02 8.41
N ASN A 55 -16.84 -13.88 8.23
CA ASN A 55 -17.49 -12.56 8.26
C ASN A 55 -17.59 -11.92 6.88
N PHE A 56 -16.48 -11.77 6.16
CA PHE A 56 -16.41 -11.10 4.87
C PHE A 56 -15.37 -11.73 3.96
N THR A 57 -15.41 -11.40 2.67
CA THR A 57 -14.45 -11.89 1.68
C THR A 57 -13.27 -10.94 1.52
N VAL A 58 -12.07 -11.49 1.31
CA VAL A 58 -10.85 -10.71 1.05
C VAL A 58 -10.27 -11.15 -0.27
N GLU A 59 -10.20 -10.22 -1.22
CA GLU A 59 -9.45 -10.39 -2.46
C GLU A 59 -8.10 -9.71 -2.37
N TYR A 60 -7.18 -10.15 -3.22
CA TYR A 60 -5.83 -9.63 -3.30
C TYR A 60 -5.44 -9.22 -4.72
N ALA A 61 -4.73 -8.10 -4.82
CA ALA A 61 -3.94 -7.71 -5.98
C ALA A 61 -2.69 -6.99 -5.51
N GLU A 62 -1.52 -7.27 -6.07
CA GLU A 62 -0.29 -6.58 -5.66
C GLU A 62 -0.33 -5.09 -5.99
N GLY A 63 -0.96 -4.73 -7.11
CA GLY A 63 -1.24 -3.36 -7.51
C GLY A 63 -0.04 -2.61 -8.09
N SER A 64 1.16 -2.78 -7.54
CA SER A 64 2.38 -2.20 -8.09
C SER A 64 3.63 -2.89 -7.57
N PRO A 65 4.76 -2.82 -8.30
CA PRO A 65 6.08 -3.05 -7.72
C PRO A 65 6.40 -1.99 -6.66
N VAL A 66 7.33 -2.28 -5.76
CA VAL A 66 7.83 -1.30 -4.78
C VAL A 66 8.63 -0.20 -5.45
N ILE A 67 9.53 -0.60 -6.38
CA ILE A 67 10.49 0.27 -7.07
C ILE A 67 10.42 0.03 -8.57
N GLY A 68 10.79 1.04 -9.35
CA GLY A 68 10.97 0.92 -10.80
C GLY A 68 12.23 0.14 -11.17
N GLU A 69 12.32 -0.23 -12.45
CA GLU A 69 13.45 -1.01 -12.98
C GLU A 69 14.77 -0.21 -12.96
N THR A 70 14.67 1.10 -13.05
CA THR A 70 15.84 2.01 -13.10
C THR A 70 16.27 2.52 -11.73
N TRP A 71 15.69 1.99 -10.64
CA TRP A 71 16.10 2.37 -9.29
C TRP A 71 17.62 2.19 -9.07
N PRO A 72 18.34 3.14 -8.45
CA PRO A 72 17.83 4.38 -7.81
C PRO A 72 17.71 5.59 -8.75
N ASN A 73 18.09 5.50 -10.00
CA ASN A 73 18.19 6.65 -10.91
C ASN A 73 16.83 7.31 -11.22
N SER A 74 15.76 6.52 -11.27
CA SER A 74 14.40 6.99 -11.52
C SER A 74 13.89 8.02 -10.50
N GLU A 75 14.45 8.00 -9.30
CA GLU A 75 14.03 8.89 -8.20
C GLU A 75 14.83 10.22 -8.17
N LEU A 76 15.84 10.39 -9.03
CA LEU A 76 16.75 11.51 -8.92
C LEU A 76 16.21 12.80 -9.57
N ILE A 77 15.44 12.71 -10.64
CA ILE A 77 15.05 13.89 -11.44
C ILE A 77 13.57 13.88 -11.81
N GLN A 78 13.03 12.76 -12.24
CA GLN A 78 11.63 12.62 -12.67
C GLN A 78 11.07 11.28 -12.21
N PRO A 79 9.75 11.21 -11.86
CA PRO A 79 9.09 9.95 -11.65
C PRO A 79 9.20 9.08 -12.91
N GLU A 80 9.63 7.84 -12.75
CA GLU A 80 9.64 6.88 -13.84
C GLU A 80 8.19 6.54 -14.26
N ALA A 81 7.95 6.48 -15.57
CA ALA A 81 6.67 6.02 -16.07
C ALA A 81 6.45 4.53 -15.72
N PRO A 82 5.20 4.09 -15.51
CA PRO A 82 4.93 2.69 -15.25
C PRO A 82 5.40 1.81 -16.43
N SER A 83 6.10 0.73 -16.11
CA SER A 83 6.36 -0.33 -17.07
C SER A 83 5.04 -0.98 -17.52
N GLN A 84 5.06 -1.76 -18.59
CA GLN A 84 3.86 -2.50 -19.03
C GLN A 84 3.38 -3.48 -17.95
N GLU A 85 4.29 -4.07 -17.19
CA GLU A 85 3.95 -4.96 -16.08
C GLU A 85 3.30 -4.18 -14.92
N ALA A 86 3.93 -3.08 -14.49
CA ALA A 86 3.34 -2.21 -13.47
C ALA A 86 1.95 -1.69 -13.86
N ARG A 87 1.76 -1.35 -15.15
CA ARG A 87 0.44 -0.96 -15.65
C ARG A 87 -0.61 -2.06 -15.50
N LYS A 88 -0.26 -3.31 -15.89
CA LYS A 88 -1.16 -4.46 -15.71
C LYS A 88 -1.52 -4.70 -14.24
N MET A 89 -0.55 -4.57 -13.34
CA MET A 89 -0.79 -4.73 -11.91
C MET A 89 -1.75 -3.67 -11.36
N ILE A 90 -1.60 -2.42 -11.79
CA ILE A 90 -2.53 -1.34 -11.43
C ILE A 90 -3.92 -1.63 -11.99
N ASP A 91 -4.03 -2.00 -13.28
CA ASP A 91 -5.30 -2.30 -13.93
C ASP A 91 -6.04 -3.44 -13.22
N GLU A 92 -5.34 -4.52 -12.84
CA GLU A 92 -5.91 -5.63 -12.06
C GLU A 92 -6.45 -5.16 -10.70
N ALA A 93 -5.67 -4.35 -9.98
CA ALA A 93 -6.10 -3.84 -8.69
C ALA A 93 -7.32 -2.93 -8.81
N VAL A 94 -7.36 -2.07 -9.82
CA VAL A 94 -8.49 -1.18 -10.10
C VAL A 94 -9.75 -1.97 -10.47
N GLU A 95 -9.62 -3.00 -11.31
CA GLU A 95 -10.73 -3.89 -11.65
C GLU A 95 -11.30 -4.58 -10.42
N LYS A 96 -10.43 -5.16 -9.58
CA LYS A 96 -10.84 -5.85 -8.35
C LYS A 96 -11.39 -4.91 -7.28
N ALA A 97 -11.04 -3.63 -7.30
CA ALA A 97 -11.57 -2.64 -6.36
C ALA A 97 -13.03 -2.30 -6.61
N GLN A 98 -13.51 -2.47 -7.83
CA GLN A 98 -14.88 -2.11 -8.19
C GLN A 98 -15.89 -2.94 -7.40
N GLY A 99 -16.82 -2.26 -6.75
CA GLY A 99 -17.90 -2.88 -5.99
C GLY A 99 -17.48 -3.51 -4.64
N LYS A 100 -16.24 -3.28 -4.18
CA LYS A 100 -15.84 -3.62 -2.82
C LYS A 100 -16.33 -2.58 -1.82
N ASP A 101 -16.52 -3.01 -0.58
CA ASP A 101 -16.91 -2.10 0.50
C ASP A 101 -15.75 -1.17 0.92
N ALA A 102 -14.50 -1.68 0.83
CA ALA A 102 -13.30 -0.87 0.99
C ALA A 102 -12.07 -1.51 0.33
N VAL A 103 -11.05 -0.67 0.08
CA VAL A 103 -9.71 -1.06 -0.33
C VAL A 103 -8.72 -0.72 0.77
N LEU A 104 -7.93 -1.70 1.20
CA LEU A 104 -6.79 -1.51 2.10
C LEU A 104 -5.51 -1.50 1.27
N ALA A 105 -4.91 -0.33 1.07
CA ALA A 105 -3.72 -0.14 0.26
C ALA A 105 -2.47 -0.02 1.14
N PHE A 106 -1.65 -1.07 1.18
CA PHE A 106 -0.39 -1.13 1.94
C PHE A 106 0.77 -0.67 1.07
N LEU A 107 1.19 0.56 1.27
CA LEU A 107 2.19 1.25 0.45
C LEU A 107 3.34 1.77 1.30
N GLY A 108 4.44 2.08 0.66
CA GLY A 108 5.58 2.68 1.34
C GLY A 108 6.92 2.23 0.82
N GLU A 109 7.89 2.12 1.71
CA GLU A 109 9.29 1.88 1.42
C GLU A 109 9.75 0.53 1.97
N THR A 110 10.80 -0.03 1.36
CA THR A 110 11.47 -1.25 1.84
C THR A 110 12.83 -0.91 2.44
N GLU A 111 13.46 -1.93 3.04
CA GLU A 111 14.83 -1.88 3.57
C GLU A 111 15.89 -1.47 2.52
N LYS A 112 15.58 -1.55 1.23
CA LYS A 112 16.45 -1.09 0.14
C LYS A 112 16.47 0.43 0.01
N MET A 113 15.45 1.10 0.52
CA MET A 113 15.21 2.52 0.33
C MET A 113 15.44 3.34 1.59
N VAL A 114 15.41 2.71 2.77
CA VAL A 114 15.54 3.35 4.07
C VAL A 114 16.72 2.83 4.87
N GLY A 115 17.14 3.61 5.87
CA GLY A 115 18.25 3.26 6.77
C GLY A 115 19.57 3.91 6.36
N GLU A 116 20.63 3.50 7.02
CA GLU A 116 21.97 4.04 6.83
C GLU A 116 22.44 3.86 5.37
N SER A 117 23.01 4.92 4.80
CA SER A 117 23.48 4.97 3.41
C SER A 117 22.38 4.77 2.37
N ARG A 118 21.12 5.02 2.72
CA ARG A 118 19.96 4.93 1.83
C ARG A 118 19.27 6.29 1.69
N SER A 119 19.81 7.14 0.84
CA SER A 119 19.26 8.47 0.58
C SER A 119 18.29 8.44 -0.59
N ARG A 120 17.26 9.28 -0.52
CA ARG A 120 16.34 9.60 -1.62
C ARG A 120 16.30 11.09 -1.82
N THR A 121 16.11 11.53 -3.06
CA THR A 121 15.94 12.96 -3.40
C THR A 121 14.47 13.39 -3.31
N GLY A 122 13.54 12.46 -3.48
CA GLY A 122 12.11 12.69 -3.33
C GLY A 122 11.57 12.03 -2.06
N LEU A 123 10.53 12.63 -1.48
CA LEU A 123 9.82 12.10 -0.30
C LEU A 123 8.43 11.56 -0.64
N ASP A 124 8.07 11.49 -1.92
CA ASP A 124 6.81 10.91 -2.38
C ASP A 124 6.79 9.37 -2.20
N LEU A 125 5.60 8.79 -2.27
CA LEU A 125 5.45 7.34 -2.40
C LEU A 125 6.28 6.84 -3.58
N PRO A 126 7.03 5.73 -3.42
CA PRO A 126 7.93 5.23 -4.45
C PRO A 126 7.22 4.86 -5.74
N TYR A 127 7.90 5.09 -6.85
CA TYR A 127 7.53 4.64 -8.19
C TYR A 127 6.05 4.96 -8.52
N VAL A 128 5.27 3.97 -8.92
CA VAL A 128 3.87 4.13 -9.35
C VAL A 128 2.85 3.98 -8.21
N GLN A 129 3.28 3.85 -6.97
CA GLN A 129 2.36 3.67 -5.84
C GLN A 129 1.38 4.85 -5.69
N ARG A 130 1.85 6.09 -5.95
CA ARG A 130 0.95 7.26 -5.97
C ARG A 130 -0.07 7.21 -7.10
N GLN A 131 0.30 6.64 -8.26
CA GLN A 131 -0.64 6.43 -9.36
C GLN A 131 -1.68 5.38 -8.98
N LEU A 132 -1.26 4.25 -8.41
CA LEU A 132 -2.16 3.20 -7.93
C LEU A 132 -3.26 3.77 -7.03
N ILE A 133 -2.91 4.51 -5.97
CA ILE A 133 -3.94 5.03 -5.05
C ILE A 133 -4.88 6.04 -5.71
N LYS A 134 -4.40 6.82 -6.68
CA LYS A 134 -5.25 7.75 -7.44
C LYS A 134 -6.27 7.03 -8.30
N GLU A 135 -5.86 5.98 -8.97
CA GLU A 135 -6.74 5.20 -9.83
C GLU A 135 -7.72 4.34 -9.00
N LEU A 136 -7.27 3.77 -7.88
CA LEU A 136 -8.17 3.12 -6.93
C LEU A 136 -9.24 4.08 -6.41
N HIS A 137 -8.86 5.31 -6.04
CA HIS A 137 -9.81 6.33 -5.61
C HIS A 137 -10.86 6.68 -6.68
N GLN A 138 -10.48 6.64 -7.96
CA GLN A 138 -11.41 6.91 -9.08
C GLN A 138 -12.50 5.85 -9.25
N THR A 139 -12.34 4.67 -8.67
CA THR A 139 -13.40 3.63 -8.66
C THR A 139 -14.62 4.02 -7.81
N GLY A 140 -14.47 5.00 -6.94
CA GLY A 140 -15.49 5.39 -5.95
C GLY A 140 -15.51 4.52 -4.71
N THR A 141 -14.76 3.42 -4.67
CA THR A 141 -14.62 2.58 -3.48
C THR A 141 -13.75 3.30 -2.44
N PRO A 142 -14.13 3.33 -1.15
CA PRO A 142 -13.31 3.91 -0.10
C PRO A 142 -11.92 3.29 -0.03
N VAL A 143 -10.87 4.09 -0.16
CA VAL A 143 -9.48 3.64 -0.07
C VAL A 143 -8.88 4.07 1.26
N ILE A 144 -8.43 3.10 2.03
CA ILE A 144 -7.70 3.28 3.28
C ILE A 144 -6.22 3.04 2.98
N LEU A 145 -5.41 4.09 3.13
CA LEU A 145 -3.96 4.01 2.94
C LEU A 145 -3.29 3.56 4.23
N VAL A 146 -2.53 2.48 4.18
CA VAL A 146 -1.65 2.04 5.27
C VAL A 146 -0.21 2.24 4.83
N LEU A 147 0.49 3.15 5.51
CA LEU A 147 1.87 3.50 5.21
C LEU A 147 2.84 2.66 6.02
N LEU A 148 3.83 2.09 5.32
CA LEU A 148 4.98 1.41 5.91
C LEU A 148 6.24 2.10 5.40
N ASN A 149 6.84 2.94 6.24
CA ASN A 149 7.94 3.82 5.84
C ASN A 149 8.93 4.06 6.98
N GLY A 150 10.19 4.26 6.63
CA GLY A 150 11.24 4.58 7.59
C GLY A 150 11.59 6.06 7.68
N ARG A 151 10.85 6.91 6.98
CA ARG A 151 10.97 8.38 6.98
C ARG A 151 9.63 9.03 6.69
N PRO A 152 9.41 10.31 7.03
CA PRO A 152 8.21 11.04 6.62
C PRO A 152 8.05 11.05 5.10
N LEU A 153 6.86 10.71 4.60
CA LEU A 153 6.51 10.76 3.18
C LEU A 153 5.62 11.96 2.87
N THR A 154 5.77 12.50 1.65
CA THR A 154 4.90 13.56 1.13
C THR A 154 3.64 12.93 0.59
N ILE A 155 2.55 13.03 1.33
CA ILE A 155 1.26 12.39 1.01
C ILE A 155 0.11 13.38 0.82
N ASN A 156 0.40 14.62 0.44
CA ASN A 156 -0.58 15.71 0.36
C ASN A 156 -1.83 15.33 -0.45
N TRP A 157 -1.65 14.62 -1.58
CA TRP A 157 -2.79 14.19 -2.37
C TRP A 157 -3.66 13.16 -1.61
N ALA A 158 -3.02 12.18 -0.98
CA ALA A 158 -3.74 11.15 -0.20
C ALA A 158 -4.46 11.79 0.99
N ASP A 159 -3.81 12.72 1.68
CA ASP A 159 -4.44 13.46 2.78
C ASP A 159 -5.67 14.26 2.34
N ALA A 160 -5.63 14.87 1.16
CA ALA A 160 -6.75 15.64 0.63
C ALA A 160 -7.92 14.78 0.12
N ASN A 161 -7.69 13.54 -0.32
CA ASN A 161 -8.67 12.78 -1.09
C ASN A 161 -9.10 11.45 -0.44
N LEU A 162 -8.28 10.84 0.40
CA LEU A 162 -8.62 9.55 1.01
C LEU A 162 -9.31 9.72 2.37
N PRO A 163 -10.28 8.88 2.71
CA PRO A 163 -11.05 9.01 3.96
C PRO A 163 -10.24 8.61 5.19
N ALA A 164 -9.29 7.68 5.06
CA ALA A 164 -8.47 7.24 6.18
C ALA A 164 -7.02 6.93 5.77
N ILE A 165 -6.09 7.27 6.67
CA ILE A 165 -4.66 7.00 6.53
C ILE A 165 -4.16 6.51 7.89
N VAL A 166 -3.48 5.38 7.86
CA VAL A 166 -2.81 4.75 9.01
C VAL A 166 -1.32 4.73 8.72
N GLU A 167 -0.49 5.02 9.70
CA GLU A 167 0.95 4.81 9.66
C GLU A 167 1.30 3.67 10.63
N ALA A 168 2.01 2.64 10.13
CA ALA A 168 2.32 1.40 10.84
C ALA A 168 3.84 1.17 10.97
#